data_3bb0faca36e64e62b10bd4cda5eb9e0a
#
_entry.id   3bb0faca36e64e62b10bd4cda5eb9e0a
#
_cell.length_a   1.000
_cell.length_b   1.000
_cell.length_c   1.000
_cell.angle_alpha   90.00
_cell.angle_beta   90.00
_cell.angle_gamma   90.00
#
_symmetry.space_group_name_H-M   'P 1'
#
loop_
_entity.id
_entity.type
_entity.pdbx_description
1 polymer ?
#
loop_
_entity_poly.entity_id
_entity_poly.type
_entity_poly.pdbx_seq_one_letter_code
_entity_poly.pdbx_strand_id
1 'polypeptide(L)'
;KEILSYFKDYCTKHQSTFYPLQVEKQYQYPYHLHFHQKEYVLHLPTYQVSNLTLALNVVDYLCDLNDEDIQAVIDDFKWPCRFEQFGHLYLDGAHNISGIEALIQTIKERKLEDVGIVFSALMDKDCQKMLDMLKEFDVVIADFDDERSQGGHIPYQKAIEIMKAKHQNIVVTGSLHFVSTVRKYVIS
;
A
#
# COMPACT_ATOMS: atom_id res chain seq x y z
N LYS A 1 16.39 -11.53 12.36
CA LYS A 1 17.08 -11.54 13.67
C LYS A 1 18.33 -10.66 13.66
N GLU A 2 19.17 -10.71 12.62
CA GLU A 2 20.43 -9.91 12.50
C GLU A 2 20.18 -8.39 12.55
N ILE A 3 19.16 -7.90 11.82
CA ILE A 3 18.85 -6.45 11.78
C ILE A 3 18.44 -5.91 13.15
N LEU A 4 17.60 -6.64 13.88
CA LEU A 4 17.18 -6.23 15.24
C LEU A 4 18.34 -6.21 16.22
N SER A 5 19.25 -7.19 16.15
CA SER A 5 20.47 -7.20 16.96
C SER A 5 21.34 -5.98 16.65
N TYR A 6 21.55 -5.68 15.38
CA TYR A 6 22.31 -4.51 14.95
C TYR A 6 21.76 -3.20 15.55
N PHE A 7 20.45 -2.97 15.43
CA PHE A 7 19.84 -1.75 16.00
C PHE A 7 19.90 -1.70 17.51
N LYS A 8 19.73 -2.84 18.19
CA LYS A 8 19.87 -2.92 19.65
C LYS A 8 21.29 -2.53 20.08
N ASP A 9 22.31 -3.09 19.43
CA ASP A 9 23.72 -2.79 19.72
C ASP A 9 24.06 -1.33 19.40
N TYR A 10 23.55 -0.80 18.31
CA TYR A 10 23.70 0.60 17.92
C TYR A 10 23.10 1.54 19.00
N CYS A 11 21.89 1.29 19.44
CA CYS A 11 21.22 2.07 20.49
C CYS A 11 22.02 2.01 21.80
N THR A 12 22.48 0.82 22.19
CA THR A 12 23.32 0.64 23.41
C THR A 12 24.59 1.47 23.30
N LYS A 13 25.29 1.43 22.18
CA LYS A 13 26.52 2.21 21.94
C LYS A 13 26.31 3.72 22.03
N HIS A 14 25.11 4.19 21.61
CA HIS A 14 24.75 5.61 21.60
C HIS A 14 23.91 6.04 22.82
N GLN A 15 23.84 5.21 23.87
CA GLN A 15 23.06 5.48 25.10
C GLN A 15 21.59 5.83 24.83
N SER A 16 21.01 5.21 23.78
CA SER A 16 19.62 5.38 23.39
C SER A 16 18.81 4.14 23.75
N THR A 17 17.54 4.33 24.08
CA THR A 17 16.64 3.20 24.36
C THR A 17 16.17 2.57 23.05
N PHE A 18 16.18 1.24 22.99
CA PHE A 18 15.66 0.47 21.85
C PHE A 18 14.27 -0.08 22.17
N TYR A 19 13.26 0.34 21.40
CA TYR A 19 11.89 -0.14 21.48
C TYR A 19 11.55 -0.97 20.24
N PRO A 20 11.62 -2.31 20.30
CA PRO A 20 11.22 -3.15 19.18
C PRO A 20 9.70 -3.15 19.04
N LEU A 21 9.18 -2.77 17.89
CA LEU A 21 7.78 -2.93 17.60
C LEU A 21 7.44 -4.41 17.42
N GLN A 22 6.47 -4.90 18.17
CA GLN A 22 5.85 -6.21 17.97
C GLN A 22 4.52 -5.99 17.25
N VAL A 23 4.49 -6.27 15.95
CA VAL A 23 3.25 -6.27 15.17
C VAL A 23 2.76 -7.70 15.11
N GLU A 24 1.57 -7.96 15.64
CA GLU A 24 0.88 -9.22 15.41
C GLU A 24 0.58 -9.36 13.92
N LYS A 25 1.08 -10.43 13.32
CA LYS A 25 0.79 -10.74 11.91
C LYS A 25 -0.62 -11.32 11.84
N GLN A 26 -1.60 -10.46 11.75
CA GLN A 26 -2.96 -10.85 11.41
C GLN A 26 -3.10 -10.80 9.88
N TYR A 27 -3.55 -11.90 9.30
CA TYR A 27 -3.76 -12.02 7.84
C TYR A 27 -5.24 -12.03 7.45
N GLN A 28 -6.12 -11.68 8.37
CA GLN A 28 -7.57 -11.67 8.13
C GLN A 28 -8.09 -10.24 8.07
N TYR A 29 -8.69 -9.90 6.95
CA TYR A 29 -9.37 -8.61 6.77
C TYR A 29 -10.85 -8.72 7.21
N PRO A 30 -11.41 -7.71 7.92
CA PRO A 30 -10.73 -6.52 8.48
C PRO A 30 -9.72 -6.88 9.57
N TYR A 31 -8.74 -5.98 9.80
CA TYR A 31 -7.70 -6.20 10.82
C TYR A 31 -8.16 -5.69 12.17
N HIS A 32 -7.77 -6.41 13.21
CA HIS A 32 -8.04 -6.07 14.60
C HIS A 32 -6.73 -5.65 15.26
N LEU A 33 -6.63 -4.35 15.59
CA LEU A 33 -5.49 -3.80 16.30
C LEU A 33 -5.82 -3.71 17.79
N HIS A 34 -5.05 -4.40 18.64
CA HIS A 34 -5.10 -4.20 20.08
C HIS A 34 -4.07 -3.12 20.47
N PHE A 35 -4.56 -2.01 20.99
CA PHE A 35 -3.72 -0.93 21.46
C PHE A 35 -4.28 -0.38 22.77
N HIS A 36 -3.42 -0.14 23.76
CA HIS A 36 -3.82 -0.02 25.16
C HIS A 36 -4.66 -1.24 25.60
N GLN A 37 -5.85 -1.09 26.11
CA GLN A 37 -6.73 -2.21 26.52
C GLN A 37 -7.96 -2.32 25.61
N LYS A 38 -7.89 -1.74 24.39
CA LYS A 38 -8.99 -1.64 23.46
C LYS A 38 -8.65 -2.27 22.12
N GLU A 39 -9.66 -2.81 21.46
CA GLU A 39 -9.59 -3.33 20.11
C GLU A 39 -10.14 -2.30 19.12
N TYR A 40 -9.40 -2.09 18.03
CA TYR A 40 -9.76 -1.20 16.92
C TYR A 40 -9.87 -1.99 15.62
N VAL A 41 -10.93 -1.79 14.85
CA VAL A 41 -11.13 -2.45 13.57
C VAL A 41 -10.55 -1.57 12.45
N LEU A 42 -9.61 -2.14 11.68
CA LEU A 42 -8.88 -1.42 10.64
C LEU A 42 -9.28 -1.93 9.26
N HIS A 43 -9.66 -1.03 8.38
CA HIS A 43 -9.94 -1.30 6.96
C HIS A 43 -8.77 -0.88 6.05
N LEU A 44 -7.54 -1.11 6.52
CA LEU A 44 -6.29 -0.76 5.84
C LEU A 44 -5.62 -2.00 5.20
N PRO A 45 -4.75 -1.85 4.20
CA PRO A 45 -3.84 -2.91 3.78
C PRO A 45 -2.90 -3.33 4.92
N THR A 46 -2.48 -4.60 4.96
CA THR A 46 -1.62 -5.15 6.02
C THR A 46 -0.36 -4.32 6.27
N TYR A 47 0.29 -3.84 5.20
CA TYR A 47 1.49 -3.01 5.32
C TYR A 47 1.20 -1.65 5.99
N GLN A 48 -0.02 -1.12 5.85
CA GLN A 48 -0.43 0.11 6.53
C GLN A 48 -0.79 -0.12 8.01
N VAL A 49 -1.27 -1.29 8.36
CA VAL A 49 -1.49 -1.66 9.77
C VAL A 49 -0.18 -1.57 10.55
N SER A 50 0.91 -2.13 10.00
CA SER A 50 2.24 -2.04 10.62
C SER A 50 2.72 -0.61 10.77
N ASN A 51 2.50 0.24 9.75
CA ASN A 51 2.88 1.65 9.79
C ASN A 51 2.07 2.43 10.83
N LEU A 52 0.75 2.21 10.89
CA LEU A 52 -0.13 2.83 11.89
C LEU A 52 0.26 2.39 13.31
N THR A 53 0.50 1.10 13.53
CA THR A 53 0.92 0.58 14.84
C THR A 53 2.23 1.22 15.29
N LEU A 54 3.20 1.39 14.38
CA LEU A 54 4.45 2.09 14.69
C LEU A 54 4.19 3.55 15.06
N ALA A 55 3.38 4.26 14.28
CA ALA A 55 3.05 5.66 14.53
C ALA A 55 2.35 5.84 15.87
N LEU A 56 1.35 5.01 16.20
CA LEU A 56 0.64 5.05 17.48
C LEU A 56 1.60 4.84 18.65
N ASN A 57 2.48 3.83 18.59
CA ASN A 57 3.46 3.58 19.65
C ASN A 57 4.42 4.76 19.86
N VAL A 58 4.86 5.41 18.78
CA VAL A 58 5.76 6.57 18.88
C VAL A 58 5.04 7.77 19.46
N VAL A 59 3.83 8.06 19.01
CA VAL A 59 3.07 9.23 19.49
C VAL A 59 2.65 9.03 20.94
N ASP A 60 2.19 7.83 21.31
CA ASP A 60 1.84 7.48 22.68
C ASP A 60 3.01 7.62 23.65
N TYR A 61 4.21 7.21 23.22
CA TYR A 61 5.44 7.44 23.99
C TYR A 61 5.73 8.93 24.23
N LEU A 62 5.32 9.80 23.31
CA LEU A 62 5.60 11.25 23.39
C LEU A 62 4.50 12.06 24.05
N CYS A 63 3.23 11.63 23.98
CA CYS A 63 2.08 12.52 24.20
C CYS A 63 0.92 11.90 24.99
N ASP A 64 1.01 10.70 25.55
CA ASP A 64 -0.10 10.00 26.24
C ASP A 64 -1.43 10.04 25.45
N LEU A 65 -1.57 9.17 24.46
CA LEU A 65 -2.78 9.10 23.64
C LEU A 65 -3.98 8.56 24.44
N ASN A 66 -5.15 9.19 24.26
CA ASN A 66 -6.41 8.62 24.75
C ASN A 66 -7.13 7.83 23.63
N ASP A 67 -8.08 6.99 24.05
CA ASP A 67 -8.83 6.12 23.13
C ASP A 67 -9.69 6.88 22.12
N GLU A 68 -10.18 8.07 22.47
CA GLU A 68 -11.02 8.91 21.61
C GLU A 68 -10.19 9.49 20.44
N ASP A 69 -8.99 9.98 20.74
CA ASP A 69 -8.04 10.48 19.74
C ASP A 69 -7.61 9.35 18.78
N ILE A 70 -7.31 8.16 19.32
CA ILE A 70 -6.95 7.00 18.50
C ILE A 70 -8.09 6.61 17.57
N GLN A 71 -9.32 6.53 18.08
CA GLN A 71 -10.48 6.18 17.27
C GLN A 71 -10.73 7.21 16.17
N ALA A 72 -10.66 8.51 16.50
CA ALA A 72 -10.83 9.59 15.52
C ALA A 72 -9.79 9.53 14.38
N VAL A 73 -8.52 9.23 14.72
CA VAL A 73 -7.47 9.02 13.71
C VAL A 73 -7.77 7.81 12.83
N ILE A 74 -8.22 6.70 13.40
CA ILE A 74 -8.53 5.47 12.65
C ILE A 74 -9.71 5.70 11.70
N ASP A 75 -10.76 6.38 12.15
CA ASP A 75 -11.97 6.63 11.37
C ASP A 75 -11.72 7.58 10.19
N ASP A 76 -10.84 8.55 10.35
CA ASP A 76 -10.52 9.55 9.31
C ASP A 76 -9.23 9.23 8.53
N PHE A 77 -8.55 8.13 8.86
CA PHE A 77 -7.28 7.77 8.23
C PHE A 77 -7.45 7.45 6.75
N LYS A 78 -6.95 8.34 5.90
CA LYS A 78 -6.90 8.18 4.44
C LYS A 78 -5.50 8.46 3.95
N TRP A 79 -4.90 7.46 3.28
CA TRP A 79 -3.61 7.68 2.65
C TRP A 79 -3.76 7.56 1.13
N PRO A 80 -3.69 8.67 0.40
CA PRO A 80 -3.83 8.66 -1.05
C PRO A 80 -2.86 7.69 -1.73
N CYS A 81 -3.33 6.99 -2.74
CA CYS A 81 -2.54 6.02 -3.52
C CYS A 81 -1.94 4.87 -2.69
N ARG A 82 -2.57 4.49 -1.57
CA ARG A 82 -2.21 3.30 -0.78
C ARG A 82 -3.43 2.38 -0.67
N PHE A 83 -3.69 1.63 -1.73
CA PHE A 83 -4.89 0.83 -1.94
C PHE A 83 -6.17 1.67 -1.79
N GLU A 84 -6.09 2.92 -2.27
CA GLU A 84 -7.19 3.88 -2.21
C GLU A 84 -8.30 3.45 -3.17
N GLN A 85 -9.55 3.41 -2.69
CA GLN A 85 -10.68 2.85 -3.42
C GLN A 85 -11.64 3.92 -3.95
N PHE A 86 -11.98 3.81 -5.22
CA PHE A 86 -13.02 4.61 -5.92
C PHE A 86 -14.01 3.67 -6.62
N GLY A 87 -15.03 3.21 -5.89
CA GLY A 87 -15.91 2.14 -6.37
C GLY A 87 -15.14 0.83 -6.59
N HIS A 88 -15.05 0.39 -7.85
CA HIS A 88 -14.30 -0.80 -8.26
C HIS A 88 -12.88 -0.48 -8.79
N LEU A 89 -12.44 0.76 -8.68
CA LEU A 89 -11.10 1.18 -9.04
C LEU A 89 -10.24 1.34 -7.78
N TYR A 90 -9.09 0.68 -7.73
CA TYR A 90 -8.14 0.72 -6.64
C TYR A 90 -6.83 1.35 -7.09
N LEU A 91 -6.30 2.29 -6.34
CA LEU A 91 -5.06 2.99 -6.63
C LEU A 91 -4.01 2.62 -5.60
N ASP A 92 -2.91 1.98 -6.04
CA ASP A 92 -1.81 1.61 -5.17
C ASP A 92 -0.44 1.97 -5.77
N GLY A 93 0.35 2.74 -5.05
CA GLY A 93 1.65 3.23 -5.48
C GLY A 93 2.80 2.22 -5.28
N ALA A 94 2.53 0.91 -5.32
CA ALA A 94 3.58 -0.10 -5.35
C ALA A 94 4.51 0.13 -6.55
N HIS A 95 5.82 0.16 -6.30
CA HIS A 95 6.82 0.56 -7.31
C HIS A 95 8.14 -0.21 -7.20
N ASN A 96 8.14 -1.30 -6.46
CA ASN A 96 9.24 -2.24 -6.30
C ASN A 96 8.70 -3.63 -5.96
N ILE A 97 9.57 -4.63 -5.94
CA ILE A 97 9.23 -6.03 -5.71
C ILE A 97 8.42 -6.21 -4.42
N SER A 98 8.91 -5.68 -3.29
CA SER A 98 8.22 -5.82 -2.00
C SER A 98 6.86 -5.10 -1.97
N GLY A 99 6.73 -3.98 -2.69
CA GLY A 99 5.46 -3.27 -2.85
C GLY A 99 4.46 -4.08 -3.65
N ILE A 100 4.88 -4.70 -4.75
CA ILE A 100 4.02 -5.59 -5.55
C ILE A 100 3.61 -6.84 -4.76
N GLU A 101 4.52 -7.44 -3.98
CA GLU A 101 4.17 -8.54 -3.07
C GLU A 101 3.06 -8.13 -2.08
N ALA A 102 3.22 -6.97 -1.45
CA ALA A 102 2.24 -6.43 -0.51
C ALA A 102 0.89 -6.11 -1.17
N LEU A 103 0.91 -5.62 -2.41
CA LEU A 103 -0.29 -5.38 -3.22
C LEU A 103 -1.02 -6.69 -3.53
N ILE A 104 -0.32 -7.71 -4.04
CA ILE A 104 -0.89 -9.03 -4.34
C ILE A 104 -1.50 -9.64 -3.07
N GLN A 105 -0.78 -9.56 -1.95
CA GLN A 105 -1.28 -10.03 -0.66
C GLN A 105 -2.57 -9.29 -0.26
N THR A 106 -2.63 -7.97 -0.44
CA THR A 106 -3.81 -7.15 -0.14
C THR A 106 -5.01 -7.54 -1.01
N ILE A 107 -4.80 -7.78 -2.32
CA ILE A 107 -5.86 -8.26 -3.23
C ILE A 107 -6.45 -9.58 -2.73
N LYS A 108 -5.58 -10.54 -2.33
CA LYS A 108 -5.98 -11.85 -1.82
C LYS A 108 -6.71 -11.76 -0.47
N GLU A 109 -6.23 -10.96 0.46
CA GLU A 109 -6.85 -10.73 1.77
C GLU A 109 -8.23 -10.07 1.66
N ARG A 110 -8.37 -9.12 0.73
CA ARG A 110 -9.64 -8.47 0.41
C ARG A 110 -10.59 -9.37 -0.38
N LYS A 111 -10.13 -10.55 -0.81
CA LYS A 111 -10.89 -11.49 -1.64
C LYS A 111 -11.45 -10.80 -2.89
N LEU A 112 -10.65 -9.92 -3.50
CA LEU A 112 -11.06 -9.29 -4.75
C LEU A 112 -10.99 -10.33 -5.87
N GLU A 113 -12.12 -10.59 -6.48
CA GLU A 113 -12.26 -11.48 -7.63
C GLU A 113 -12.28 -10.65 -8.91
N ASP A 114 -12.00 -11.29 -10.05
CA ASP A 114 -12.03 -10.68 -11.38
C ASP A 114 -11.29 -9.34 -11.43
N VAL A 115 -9.97 -9.40 -11.23
CA VAL A 115 -9.08 -8.24 -11.13
C VAL A 115 -8.28 -8.05 -12.41
N GLY A 116 -8.44 -6.88 -13.03
CA GLY A 116 -7.57 -6.38 -14.10
C GLY A 116 -6.58 -5.34 -13.56
N ILE A 117 -5.35 -5.33 -14.08
CA ILE A 117 -4.30 -4.42 -13.63
C ILE A 117 -3.91 -3.45 -14.75
N VAL A 118 -3.89 -2.16 -14.43
CA VAL A 118 -3.29 -1.12 -15.25
C VAL A 118 -1.95 -0.75 -14.63
N PHE A 119 -0.88 -1.09 -15.31
CA PHE A 119 0.48 -0.95 -14.82
C PHE A 119 1.26 0.11 -15.59
N SER A 120 1.98 0.97 -14.87
CA SER A 120 3.03 1.80 -15.45
C SER A 120 4.10 2.13 -14.41
N ALA A 121 5.36 1.95 -14.79
CA ALA A 121 6.50 2.16 -13.91
C ALA A 121 7.50 3.13 -14.53
N LEU A 122 8.43 3.62 -13.72
CA LEU A 122 9.56 4.42 -14.17
C LEU A 122 10.70 3.50 -14.63
N MET A 123 11.47 3.92 -15.64
CA MET A 123 12.55 3.13 -16.27
C MET A 123 13.67 2.72 -15.31
N ASP A 124 13.82 3.40 -14.17
CA ASP A 124 14.85 3.09 -13.16
C ASP A 124 14.46 1.92 -12.24
N LYS A 125 13.30 1.31 -12.44
CA LYS A 125 12.77 0.19 -11.64
C LYS A 125 12.95 -1.15 -12.36
N ASP A 126 12.95 -2.22 -11.59
CA ASP A 126 12.98 -3.59 -12.14
C ASP A 126 11.57 -3.99 -12.63
N CYS A 127 11.15 -3.33 -13.72
CA CYS A 127 9.80 -3.45 -14.26
C CYS A 127 9.47 -4.88 -14.66
N GLN A 128 10.44 -5.59 -15.27
CA GLN A 128 10.20 -6.97 -15.72
C GLN A 128 9.88 -7.90 -14.56
N LYS A 129 10.63 -7.81 -13.44
CA LYS A 129 10.32 -8.63 -12.26
C LYS A 129 8.97 -8.29 -11.66
N MET A 130 8.60 -7.00 -11.60
CA MET A 130 7.28 -6.61 -11.12
C MET A 130 6.16 -7.19 -12.00
N LEU A 131 6.31 -7.14 -13.33
CA LEU A 131 5.36 -7.74 -14.27
C LEU A 131 5.30 -9.27 -14.15
N ASP A 132 6.44 -9.93 -13.97
CA ASP A 132 6.49 -11.39 -13.76
C ASP A 132 5.71 -11.82 -12.52
N MET A 133 5.71 -11.00 -11.46
CA MET A 133 4.91 -11.26 -10.27
C MET A 133 3.41 -11.05 -10.49
N LEU A 134 3.04 -10.16 -11.39
CA LEU A 134 1.64 -9.84 -11.70
C LEU A 134 1.02 -10.77 -12.77
N LYS A 135 1.76 -11.76 -13.27
CA LYS A 135 1.35 -12.66 -14.39
C LYS A 135 0.08 -13.50 -14.12
N GLU A 136 -0.36 -13.60 -12.86
CA GLU A 136 -1.62 -14.26 -12.52
C GLU A 136 -2.86 -13.39 -12.84
N PHE A 137 -2.67 -12.10 -13.14
CA PHE A 137 -3.71 -11.15 -13.49
C PHE A 137 -3.67 -10.78 -14.99
N ASP A 138 -4.78 -10.28 -15.53
CA ASP A 138 -4.76 -9.59 -16.84
C ASP A 138 -4.13 -8.21 -16.63
N VAL A 139 -2.97 -7.96 -17.26
CA VAL A 139 -2.18 -6.73 -17.10
C VAL A 139 -2.12 -5.96 -18.39
N VAL A 140 -2.46 -4.68 -18.36
CA VAL A 140 -2.19 -3.75 -19.45
C VAL A 140 -1.12 -2.74 -19.03
N ILE A 141 -0.09 -2.59 -19.87
CA ILE A 141 0.95 -1.58 -19.65
C ILE A 141 0.46 -0.28 -20.26
N ALA A 142 0.26 0.72 -19.42
CA ALA A 142 -0.22 2.03 -19.79
C ALA A 142 0.92 3.03 -19.94
N ASP A 143 0.70 4.03 -20.77
CA ASP A 143 1.55 5.21 -20.86
C ASP A 143 0.93 6.38 -20.09
N PHE A 144 1.79 7.24 -19.54
CA PHE A 144 1.42 8.50 -18.93
C PHE A 144 2.49 9.55 -19.23
N ASP A 145 2.12 10.83 -19.13
CA ASP A 145 2.97 11.95 -19.54
C ASP A 145 4.13 12.17 -18.54
N ASP A 146 5.17 11.34 -18.67
CA ASP A 146 6.44 11.45 -17.95
C ASP A 146 7.55 10.86 -18.82
N GLU A 147 8.61 11.62 -19.08
CA GLU A 147 9.77 11.21 -19.88
C GLU A 147 10.49 9.97 -19.31
N ARG A 148 10.33 9.69 -18.03
CA ARG A 148 10.89 8.52 -17.33
C ARG A 148 9.96 7.32 -17.35
N SER A 149 8.78 7.43 -17.96
CA SER A 149 7.86 6.31 -18.08
C SER A 149 8.53 5.17 -18.84
N GLN A 150 8.31 3.93 -18.39
CA GLN A 150 8.75 2.74 -19.12
C GLN A 150 8.17 2.72 -20.56
N GLY A 151 7.14 3.51 -20.80
CA GLY A 151 6.40 3.58 -22.05
C GLY A 151 5.44 2.41 -22.19
N GLY A 152 4.18 2.74 -22.43
CA GLY A 152 3.13 1.84 -22.88
C GLY A 152 2.73 2.24 -24.30
N HIS A 153 1.91 1.41 -24.93
CA HIS A 153 1.36 1.76 -26.24
C HIS A 153 -0.04 2.38 -26.12
N ILE A 154 -0.58 2.47 -24.90
CA ILE A 154 -1.97 2.85 -24.65
C ILE A 154 -1.98 3.92 -23.55
N PRO A 155 -2.58 5.11 -23.80
CA PRO A 155 -2.82 6.09 -22.75
C PRO A 155 -3.59 5.50 -21.56
N TYR A 156 -3.25 5.89 -20.35
CA TYR A 156 -3.82 5.27 -19.14
C TYR A 156 -5.35 5.37 -19.05
N GLN A 157 -5.94 6.44 -19.54
CA GLN A 157 -7.40 6.59 -19.60
C GLN A 157 -8.03 5.45 -20.40
N LYS A 158 -7.45 5.18 -21.57
CA LYS A 158 -7.91 4.11 -22.46
C LYS A 158 -7.64 2.72 -21.86
N ALA A 159 -6.50 2.55 -21.19
CA ALA A 159 -6.16 1.31 -20.49
C ALA A 159 -7.18 1.01 -19.39
N ILE A 160 -7.58 2.01 -18.60
CA ILE A 160 -8.61 1.87 -17.56
C ILE A 160 -9.96 1.50 -18.19
N GLU A 161 -10.37 2.13 -19.28
CA GLU A 161 -11.62 1.79 -20.01
C GLU A 161 -11.62 0.34 -20.51
N ILE A 162 -10.51 -0.09 -21.12
CA ILE A 162 -10.36 -1.48 -21.61
C ILE A 162 -10.50 -2.48 -20.46
N MET A 163 -9.84 -2.20 -19.33
CA MET A 163 -9.91 -3.10 -18.19
C MET A 163 -11.28 -3.09 -17.50
N LYS A 164 -11.94 -1.94 -17.39
CA LYS A 164 -13.32 -1.84 -16.87
C LYS A 164 -14.35 -2.59 -17.73
N ALA A 165 -14.08 -2.73 -19.02
CA ALA A 165 -14.95 -3.50 -19.92
C ALA A 165 -14.80 -5.02 -19.79
N LYS A 166 -13.69 -5.48 -19.20
CA LYS A 166 -13.34 -6.90 -19.07
C LYS A 166 -13.46 -7.42 -17.64
N HIS A 167 -13.19 -6.58 -16.65
CA HIS A 167 -13.03 -6.97 -15.26
C HIS A 167 -13.90 -6.13 -14.33
N GLN A 168 -14.34 -6.74 -13.24
CA GLN A 168 -15.14 -6.06 -12.23
C GLN A 168 -14.27 -5.10 -11.40
N ASN A 169 -13.07 -5.52 -11.00
CA ASN A 169 -12.18 -4.76 -10.16
C ASN A 169 -10.92 -4.36 -10.92
N ILE A 170 -10.53 -3.10 -10.85
CA ILE A 170 -9.36 -2.57 -11.55
C ILE A 170 -8.37 -2.04 -10.54
N VAL A 171 -7.13 -2.50 -10.62
CA VAL A 171 -6.02 -2.00 -9.79
C VAL A 171 -5.05 -1.23 -10.69
N VAL A 172 -4.77 0.02 -10.33
CA VAL A 172 -3.76 0.87 -10.99
C VAL A 172 -2.51 0.90 -10.12
N THR A 173 -1.35 0.53 -10.68
CA THR A 173 -0.11 0.37 -9.91
C THR A 173 1.16 0.51 -10.77
N GLY A 174 2.33 0.39 -10.14
CA GLY A 174 3.66 0.36 -10.76
C GLY A 174 4.54 1.57 -10.45
N SER A 175 3.94 2.74 -10.16
CA SER A 175 4.66 3.94 -9.75
C SER A 175 3.74 4.86 -8.96
N LEU A 176 4.22 5.41 -7.86
CA LEU A 176 3.46 6.41 -7.11
C LEU A 176 3.18 7.67 -7.95
N HIS A 177 4.11 8.04 -8.84
CA HIS A 177 3.94 9.17 -9.76
C HIS A 177 2.80 8.91 -10.75
N PHE A 178 2.80 7.75 -11.40
CA PHE A 178 1.73 7.31 -12.28
C PHE A 178 0.38 7.29 -11.58
N VAL A 179 0.30 6.60 -10.45
CA VAL A 179 -0.94 6.43 -9.68
C VAL A 179 -1.49 7.79 -9.19
N SER A 180 -0.62 8.73 -8.79
CA SER A 180 -1.05 10.07 -8.41
C SER A 180 -1.59 10.88 -9.59
N THR A 181 -1.08 10.65 -10.80
CA THR A 181 -1.63 11.25 -12.04
C THR A 181 -3.03 10.69 -12.34
N VAL A 182 -3.19 9.36 -12.25
CA VAL A 182 -4.51 8.72 -12.39
C VAL A 182 -5.48 9.21 -11.30
N ARG A 183 -5.01 9.35 -10.06
CA ARG A 183 -5.83 9.88 -8.97
C ARG A 183 -6.41 11.25 -9.28
N LYS A 184 -5.58 12.18 -9.78
CA LYS A 184 -6.06 13.51 -10.18
C LYS A 184 -7.16 13.42 -11.24
N TYR A 185 -7.01 12.53 -12.21
CA TYR A 185 -8.02 12.30 -13.25
C TYR A 185 -9.33 11.71 -12.68
N VAL A 186 -9.26 10.85 -11.67
CA VAL A 186 -10.45 10.19 -11.08
C VAL A 186 -11.26 11.14 -10.19
N ILE A 187 -10.61 12.11 -9.53
CA ILE A 187 -11.27 13.06 -8.60
C ILE A 187 -11.63 14.39 -9.26
N SER A 188 -11.24 14.63 -10.55
CA SER A 188 -11.63 15.80 -11.34
C SER A 188 -13.05 15.64 -11.91
#